data_26ae8dc50a0d4f39529fb55780e75d06
#
_entry.id   26ae8dc50a0d4f39529fb55780e75d06
#
_cell.length_a   1.000
_cell.length_b   1.000
_cell.length_c   1.000
_cell.angle_alpha   90.00
_cell.angle_beta   90.00
_cell.angle_gamma   90.00
#
_symmetry.space_group_name_H-M   'P 1'
#
loop_
_entity.id
_entity.type
_entity.pdbx_description
1 polymer ?
#
loop_
_entity_poly.entity_id
_entity_poly.type
_entity_poly.pdbx_seq_one_letter_code
_entity_poly.pdbx_strand_id
1 'polypeptide(L)'
;MVAYRGVSYDMNANAFHHFYDYHFNENRKIWDTYITSLPHEQFNQNVDYSYGSVRNQIVHLMSVDDTWFSGLRGVEIPESLNPADFDDRKIIRAHWANVEQNMRDYLAKLRDDMLFEKPFVDGEDKDLILWQVLLHVGNHGTDHRAQLLRILNDLGVKTAPQDYIFYVYDNL
;
A
#
# COMPACT_ATOMS: atom_id res chain seq x y z
N MET A 1 -15.25 -3.70 26.95
CA MET A 1 -14.24 -4.77 26.81
C MET A 1 -14.97 -6.02 26.33
N VAL A 2 -15.00 -6.29 25.03
CA VAL A 2 -15.62 -7.51 24.49
C VAL A 2 -14.53 -8.58 24.48
N ALA A 3 -14.62 -9.51 25.43
CA ALA A 3 -13.75 -10.69 25.44
C ALA A 3 -14.20 -11.62 24.31
N TYR A 4 -13.45 -11.66 23.22
CA TYR A 4 -13.57 -12.72 22.23
C TYR A 4 -13.12 -14.04 22.88
N ARG A 5 -14.09 -14.89 23.22
CA ARG A 5 -13.83 -16.19 23.85
C ARG A 5 -13.17 -17.13 22.84
N GLY A 6 -11.92 -17.51 23.09
CA GLY A 6 -11.44 -18.87 22.82
C GLY A 6 -11.22 -19.27 21.36
N VAL A 7 -11.04 -18.35 20.42
CA VAL A 7 -10.51 -18.67 19.09
C VAL A 7 -9.05 -18.25 19.08
N SER A 8 -8.15 -19.22 19.07
CA SER A 8 -6.75 -18.99 18.71
C SER A 8 -6.77 -18.62 17.22
N TYR A 9 -6.67 -17.34 16.92
CA TYR A 9 -6.39 -16.92 15.56
C TYR A 9 -4.89 -17.16 15.34
N ASP A 10 -4.55 -18.22 14.65
CA ASP A 10 -3.18 -18.50 14.24
C ASP A 10 -2.79 -17.55 13.09
N MET A 11 -2.81 -16.24 13.38
CA MET A 11 -2.19 -15.26 12.49
C MET A 11 -0.67 -15.44 12.60
N ASN A 12 -0.04 -15.68 11.47
CA ASN A 12 1.40 -15.91 11.42
C ASN A 12 2.10 -14.96 10.42
N ALA A 13 3.38 -14.79 10.60
CA ALA A 13 4.19 -13.90 9.75
C ALA A 13 4.13 -14.31 8.27
N ASN A 14 4.05 -15.62 7.97
CA ASN A 14 3.98 -16.10 6.59
C ASN A 14 2.71 -15.62 5.87
N ALA A 15 1.57 -15.53 6.57
CA ALA A 15 0.34 -15.00 5.97
C ALA A 15 0.52 -13.53 5.57
N PHE A 16 1.22 -12.73 6.39
CA PHE A 16 1.54 -11.34 6.05
C PHE A 16 2.58 -11.23 4.93
N HIS A 17 3.60 -12.09 4.90
CA HIS A 17 4.54 -12.14 3.77
C HIS A 17 3.79 -12.37 2.45
N HIS A 18 2.91 -13.36 2.39
CA HIS A 18 2.12 -13.66 1.21
C HIS A 18 1.16 -12.50 0.83
N PHE A 19 0.51 -11.89 1.82
CA PHE A 19 -0.40 -10.76 1.59
C PHE A 19 0.34 -9.52 1.07
N TYR A 20 1.54 -9.26 1.57
CA TYR A 20 2.36 -8.15 1.08
C TYR A 20 3.01 -8.44 -0.26
N ASP A 21 3.32 -9.69 -0.59
CA ASP A 21 3.75 -10.05 -1.94
C ASP A 21 2.65 -9.77 -2.96
N TYR A 22 1.38 -10.06 -2.62
CA TYR A 22 0.24 -9.61 -3.42
C TYR A 22 0.17 -8.08 -3.53
N HIS A 23 0.30 -7.35 -2.42
CA HIS A 23 0.27 -5.89 -2.40
C HIS A 23 1.32 -5.29 -3.34
N PHE A 24 2.56 -5.73 -3.25
CA PHE A 24 3.65 -5.26 -4.10
C PHE A 24 3.48 -5.68 -5.57
N ASN A 25 3.00 -6.89 -5.81
CA ASN A 25 2.74 -7.38 -7.16
C ASN A 25 1.69 -6.53 -7.88
N GLU A 26 0.56 -6.24 -7.23
CA GLU A 26 -0.49 -5.43 -7.81
C GLU A 26 -0.07 -3.97 -8.00
N ASN A 27 0.72 -3.38 -7.10
CA ASN A 27 1.30 -2.05 -7.28
C ASN A 27 2.17 -2.00 -8.54
N ARG A 28 3.07 -2.99 -8.75
CA ARG A 28 3.91 -3.07 -9.94
C ARG A 28 3.10 -3.32 -11.20
N LYS A 29 2.15 -4.26 -11.16
CA LYS A 29 1.29 -4.60 -12.28
C LYS A 29 0.50 -3.40 -12.79
N ILE A 30 -0.10 -2.59 -11.89
CA ILE A 30 -0.80 -1.37 -12.27
C ILE A 30 0.17 -0.37 -12.91
N TRP A 31 1.33 -0.17 -12.31
CA TRP A 31 2.34 0.73 -12.85
C TRP A 31 2.79 0.32 -14.25
N ASP A 32 3.22 -0.91 -14.42
CA ASP A 32 3.81 -1.41 -15.66
C ASP A 32 2.76 -1.52 -16.78
N THR A 33 1.53 -1.93 -16.44
CA THR A 33 0.47 -2.16 -17.42
C THR A 33 -0.21 -0.87 -17.88
N TYR A 34 -0.48 0.06 -16.94
CA TYR A 34 -1.35 1.21 -17.24
C TYR A 34 -0.62 2.55 -17.15
N ILE A 35 0.23 2.73 -16.12
CA ILE A 35 0.79 4.05 -15.84
C ILE A 35 1.94 4.41 -16.78
N THR A 36 2.79 3.44 -17.11
CA THR A 36 3.97 3.65 -17.96
C THR A 36 3.60 4.23 -19.33
N SER A 37 2.52 3.75 -19.92
CA SER A 37 2.06 4.15 -21.26
C SER A 37 0.99 5.24 -21.26
N LEU A 38 0.48 5.64 -20.10
CA LEU A 38 -0.57 6.65 -19.99
C LEU A 38 -0.07 8.01 -20.52
N PRO A 39 -0.79 8.74 -21.38
CA PRO A 39 -0.42 10.10 -21.79
C PRO A 39 -0.19 11.00 -20.58
N HIS A 40 0.81 11.90 -20.66
CA HIS A 40 1.16 12.81 -19.55
C HIS A 40 -0.02 13.69 -19.13
N GLU A 41 -0.81 14.15 -20.08
CA GLU A 41 -2.03 14.92 -19.81
C GLU A 41 -3.04 14.12 -18.97
N GLN A 42 -3.31 12.86 -19.35
CA GLN A 42 -4.22 11.99 -18.60
C GLN A 42 -3.67 11.63 -17.21
N PHE A 43 -2.36 11.49 -17.07
CA PHE A 43 -1.73 11.20 -15.76
C PHE A 43 -1.97 12.34 -14.76
N ASN A 44 -2.01 13.58 -15.23
CA ASN A 44 -2.23 14.77 -14.39
C ASN A 44 -3.67 15.30 -14.45
N GLN A 45 -4.54 14.73 -15.30
CA GLN A 45 -5.90 15.21 -15.49
C GLN A 45 -6.68 15.17 -14.18
N ASN A 46 -7.22 16.35 -13.81
CA ASN A 46 -8.07 16.43 -12.63
C ASN A 46 -9.42 15.76 -12.88
N VAL A 47 -9.85 14.92 -11.96
CA VAL A 47 -11.16 14.25 -11.93
C VAL A 47 -11.84 14.52 -10.60
N ASP A 48 -13.17 14.60 -10.59
CA ASP A 48 -13.96 14.81 -9.37
C ASP A 48 -14.19 13.46 -8.64
N TYR A 49 -13.07 12.82 -8.28
CA TYR A 49 -13.09 11.55 -7.56
C TYR A 49 -11.79 11.34 -6.78
N SER A 50 -11.90 10.85 -5.52
CA SER A 50 -10.78 10.49 -4.65
C SER A 50 -9.73 11.62 -4.55
N TYR A 51 -8.46 11.35 -4.86
CA TYR A 51 -7.36 12.32 -4.82
C TYR A 51 -7.24 13.20 -6.08
N GLY A 52 -8.20 13.14 -6.97
CA GLY A 52 -8.35 14.10 -8.08
C GLY A 52 -7.53 13.80 -9.32
N SER A 53 -6.55 12.88 -9.31
CA SER A 53 -5.82 12.46 -10.51
C SER A 53 -5.10 11.12 -10.31
N VAL A 54 -4.68 10.50 -11.41
CA VAL A 54 -3.83 9.30 -11.37
C VAL A 54 -2.54 9.56 -10.60
N ARG A 55 -1.87 10.68 -10.88
CA ARG A 55 -0.66 11.09 -10.15
C ARG A 55 -0.90 11.21 -8.65
N ASN A 56 -1.90 11.97 -8.27
CA ASN A 56 -2.17 12.25 -6.86
C ASN A 56 -2.51 10.95 -6.10
N GLN A 57 -3.25 10.04 -6.73
CA GLN A 57 -3.60 8.76 -6.16
C GLN A 57 -2.37 7.88 -5.88
N ILE A 58 -1.41 7.85 -6.83
CA ILE A 58 -0.17 7.10 -6.69
C ILE A 58 0.72 7.71 -5.61
N VAL A 59 0.86 9.03 -5.60
CA VAL A 59 1.67 9.73 -4.59
C VAL A 59 1.09 9.52 -3.20
N HIS A 60 -0.24 9.52 -3.06
CA HIS A 60 -0.89 9.20 -1.79
C HIS A 60 -0.61 7.76 -1.33
N LEU A 61 -0.78 6.76 -2.20
CA LEU A 61 -0.45 5.36 -1.87
C LEU A 61 0.97 5.23 -1.34
N MET A 62 1.92 5.77 -2.07
CA MET A 62 3.34 5.75 -1.74
C MET A 62 3.63 6.45 -0.41
N SER A 63 3.00 7.61 -0.16
CA SER A 63 3.16 8.40 1.07
C SER A 63 2.64 7.64 2.29
N VAL A 64 1.50 6.97 2.19
CA VAL A 64 0.92 6.21 3.30
C VAL A 64 1.76 4.99 3.63
N ASP A 65 2.19 4.23 2.62
CA ASP A 65 3.09 3.09 2.82
C ASP A 65 4.37 3.52 3.55
N ASP A 66 4.99 4.63 3.12
CA ASP A 66 6.21 5.17 3.73
C ASP A 66 5.99 5.64 5.18
N THR A 67 4.90 6.37 5.43
CA THR A 67 4.55 6.86 6.77
C THR A 67 4.42 5.72 7.78
N TRP A 68 3.60 4.72 7.47
CA TRP A 68 3.36 3.61 8.38
C TRP A 68 4.60 2.75 8.60
N PHE A 69 5.33 2.41 7.53
CA PHE A 69 6.52 1.58 7.68
C PHE A 69 7.72 2.33 8.26
N SER A 70 7.81 3.65 8.11
CA SER A 70 8.79 4.46 8.85
C SER A 70 8.51 4.41 10.35
N GLY A 71 7.25 4.55 10.76
CA GLY A 71 6.83 4.38 12.15
C GLY A 71 7.15 2.98 12.69
N LEU A 72 6.82 1.91 11.96
CA LEU A 72 7.12 0.53 12.33
C LEU A 72 8.63 0.25 12.46
N ARG A 73 9.45 0.91 11.65
CA ARG A 73 10.91 0.82 11.69
C ARG A 73 11.55 1.65 12.81
N GLY A 74 10.76 2.49 13.50
CA GLY A 74 11.25 3.41 14.53
C GLY A 74 12.17 4.49 13.98
N VAL A 75 12.00 4.88 12.71
CA VAL A 75 12.71 6.00 12.09
C VAL A 75 11.82 7.24 12.03
N GLU A 76 12.40 8.40 11.72
CA GLU A 76 11.62 9.62 11.53
C GLU A 76 10.53 9.44 10.49
N ILE A 77 9.30 9.80 10.86
CA ILE A 77 8.15 9.72 9.96
C ILE A 77 8.25 10.86 8.96
N PRO A 78 8.27 10.58 7.64
CA PRO A 78 8.37 11.62 6.64
C PRO A 78 7.11 12.49 6.63
N GLU A 79 7.28 13.75 6.22
CA GLU A 79 6.14 14.59 5.90
C GLU A 79 5.33 13.99 4.75
N SER A 80 4.02 14.24 4.76
CA SER A 80 3.15 13.79 3.67
C SER A 80 3.62 14.36 2.34
N LEU A 81 3.77 13.50 1.34
CA LEU A 81 4.23 13.90 0.03
C LEU A 81 3.22 14.83 -0.64
N ASN A 82 3.70 15.97 -1.14
CA ASN A 82 2.89 16.86 -1.95
C ASN A 82 2.92 16.39 -3.41
N PRO A 83 1.79 15.98 -4.03
CA PRO A 83 1.78 15.51 -5.41
C PRO A 83 2.31 16.52 -6.43
N ALA A 84 2.28 17.84 -6.12
CA ALA A 84 2.80 18.87 -7.01
C ALA A 84 4.32 18.79 -7.22
N ASP A 85 5.03 18.15 -6.28
CA ASP A 85 6.49 17.97 -6.36
C ASP A 85 6.88 16.71 -7.18
N PHE A 86 5.88 15.94 -7.63
CA PHE A 86 6.04 14.65 -8.30
C PHE A 86 5.46 14.68 -9.73
N ASP A 87 6.08 15.42 -10.64
CA ASP A 87 5.63 15.50 -12.03
C ASP A 87 6.32 14.46 -12.94
N ASP A 88 7.54 14.05 -12.62
CA ASP A 88 8.28 13.03 -13.36
C ASP A 88 7.98 11.61 -12.83
N ARG A 89 7.39 10.78 -13.69
CA ARG A 89 7.10 9.36 -13.38
C ARG A 89 8.33 8.55 -12.98
N LYS A 90 9.52 8.89 -13.50
CA LYS A 90 10.77 8.21 -13.12
C LYS A 90 11.11 8.47 -11.66
N ILE A 91 10.89 9.71 -11.21
CA ILE A 91 11.09 10.10 -9.81
C ILE A 91 10.08 9.37 -8.92
N ILE A 92 8.80 9.36 -9.32
CA ILE A 92 7.74 8.63 -8.58
C ILE A 92 8.10 7.14 -8.48
N ARG A 93 8.46 6.51 -9.60
CA ARG A 93 8.78 5.08 -9.63
C ARG A 93 9.99 4.72 -8.78
N ALA A 94 11.03 5.57 -8.83
CA ALA A 94 12.24 5.38 -8.03
C ALA A 94 11.94 5.52 -6.53
N HIS A 95 11.16 6.54 -6.15
CA HIS A 95 10.74 6.73 -4.76
C HIS A 95 9.89 5.56 -4.27
N TRP A 96 8.88 5.14 -5.04
CA TRP A 96 8.03 4.01 -4.69
C TRP A 96 8.81 2.69 -4.56
N ALA A 97 9.80 2.46 -5.43
CA ALA A 97 10.67 1.30 -5.32
C ALA A 97 11.50 1.31 -4.03
N ASN A 98 11.96 2.49 -3.59
CA ASN A 98 12.66 2.63 -2.32
C ASN A 98 11.73 2.37 -1.12
N VAL A 99 10.50 2.89 -1.15
CA VAL A 99 9.48 2.60 -0.12
C VAL A 99 9.19 1.10 -0.06
N GLU A 100 8.94 0.45 -1.21
CA GLU A 100 8.74 -1.00 -1.29
C GLU A 100 9.92 -1.77 -0.68
N GLN A 101 11.17 -1.36 -0.97
CA GLN A 101 12.34 -2.02 -0.41
C GLN A 101 12.40 -1.89 1.12
N ASN A 102 12.12 -0.71 1.65
CA ASN A 102 12.05 -0.48 3.09
C ASN A 102 10.99 -1.34 3.78
N MET A 103 9.82 -1.51 3.15
CA MET A 103 8.76 -2.39 3.62
C MET A 103 9.22 -3.85 3.61
N ARG A 104 9.85 -4.31 2.53
CA ARG A 104 10.39 -5.68 2.41
C ARG A 104 11.46 -5.96 3.47
N ASP A 105 12.35 -5.01 3.74
CA ASP A 105 13.41 -5.16 4.73
C ASP A 105 12.84 -5.27 6.16
N TYR A 106 11.72 -4.59 6.44
CA TYR A 106 11.00 -4.74 7.71
C TYR A 106 10.31 -6.11 7.77
N LEU A 107 9.55 -6.46 6.75
CA LEU A 107 8.81 -7.72 6.68
C LEU A 107 9.74 -8.94 6.75
N ALA A 108 10.91 -8.88 6.15
CA ALA A 108 11.89 -9.97 6.22
C ALA A 108 12.33 -10.33 7.66
N LYS A 109 12.11 -9.43 8.62
CA LYS A 109 12.41 -9.64 10.04
C LYS A 109 11.16 -9.98 10.86
N LEU A 110 9.98 -10.02 10.23
CA LEU A 110 8.72 -10.27 10.91
C LEU A 110 8.67 -11.71 11.44
N ARG A 111 8.28 -11.85 12.70
CA ARG A 111 8.07 -13.13 13.39
C ARG A 111 6.67 -13.16 14.00
N ASP A 112 6.17 -14.36 14.27
CA ASP A 112 4.83 -14.58 14.82
C ASP A 112 4.62 -13.88 16.17
N ASP A 113 5.64 -13.88 17.04
CA ASP A 113 5.58 -13.25 18.36
C ASP A 113 5.43 -11.72 18.27
N MET A 114 6.01 -11.09 17.25
CA MET A 114 5.90 -9.63 17.03
C MET A 114 4.46 -9.20 16.69
N LEU A 115 3.67 -10.04 16.04
CA LEU A 115 2.34 -9.70 15.55
C LEU A 115 1.39 -9.17 16.62
N PHE A 116 1.60 -9.57 17.87
CA PHE A 116 0.75 -9.20 19.02
C PHE A 116 1.37 -8.08 19.88
N GLU A 117 2.50 -7.56 19.50
CA GLU A 117 3.15 -6.43 20.16
C GLU A 117 2.54 -5.10 19.71
N LYS A 118 2.66 -4.07 20.55
CA LYS A 118 2.31 -2.68 20.23
C LYS A 118 3.54 -2.00 19.65
N PRO A 119 3.57 -1.70 18.35
CA PRO A 119 4.76 -1.17 17.70
C PRO A 119 5.04 0.31 18.04
N PHE A 120 4.01 1.05 18.49
CA PHE A 120 4.12 2.46 18.81
C PHE A 120 4.09 2.70 20.31
N VAL A 121 4.96 3.59 20.80
CA VAL A 121 5.10 3.85 22.25
C VAL A 121 4.26 5.05 22.71
N ASP A 122 3.88 5.92 21.79
CA ASP A 122 3.10 7.15 22.06
C ASP A 122 2.18 7.51 20.87
N GLY A 123 1.48 8.65 20.99
CA GLY A 123 0.57 9.13 19.95
C GLY A 123 -0.80 8.43 19.97
N GLU A 124 -1.60 8.73 18.96
CA GLU A 124 -2.96 8.20 18.81
C GLU A 124 -2.95 6.69 18.53
N ASP A 125 -1.91 6.20 17.87
CA ASP A 125 -1.78 4.81 17.41
C ASP A 125 -1.13 3.88 18.45
N LYS A 126 -0.74 4.37 19.64
CA LYS A 126 -0.03 3.61 20.69
C LYS A 126 -0.72 2.32 21.16
N ASP A 127 -2.03 2.23 20.94
CA ASP A 127 -2.82 1.07 21.37
C ASP A 127 -3.06 0.05 20.24
N LEU A 128 -2.59 0.33 19.03
CA LEU A 128 -2.65 -0.60 17.91
C LEU A 128 -1.67 -1.77 18.14
N ILE A 129 -2.10 -2.94 17.67
CA ILE A 129 -1.28 -4.16 17.65
C ILE A 129 -0.70 -4.31 16.23
N LEU A 130 0.52 -4.81 16.11
CA LEU A 130 1.24 -4.86 14.84
C LEU A 130 0.43 -5.50 13.69
N TRP A 131 -0.26 -6.62 13.94
CA TRP A 131 -1.08 -7.25 12.90
C TRP A 131 -2.21 -6.33 12.39
N GLN A 132 -2.77 -5.47 13.25
CA GLN A 132 -3.81 -4.50 12.84
C GLN A 132 -3.23 -3.45 11.92
N VAL A 133 -2.03 -2.96 12.22
CA VAL A 133 -1.31 -1.99 11.38
C VAL A 133 -0.98 -2.61 10.02
N LEU A 134 -0.40 -3.81 10.00
CA LEU A 134 -0.09 -4.51 8.76
C LEU A 134 -1.34 -4.77 7.90
N LEU A 135 -2.42 -5.21 8.52
CA LEU A 135 -3.68 -5.43 7.81
C LEU A 135 -4.27 -4.12 7.28
N HIS A 136 -4.20 -3.05 8.08
CA HIS A 136 -4.67 -1.72 7.66
C HIS A 136 -3.93 -1.24 6.41
N VAL A 137 -2.60 -1.25 6.41
CA VAL A 137 -1.80 -0.76 5.26
C VAL A 137 -2.07 -1.56 3.99
N GLY A 138 -2.09 -2.89 4.07
CA GLY A 138 -2.38 -3.72 2.90
C GLY A 138 -3.81 -3.54 2.37
N ASN A 139 -4.81 -3.39 3.27
CA ASN A 139 -6.20 -3.10 2.90
C ASN A 139 -6.36 -1.69 2.32
N HIS A 140 -5.71 -0.69 2.92
CA HIS A 140 -5.64 0.69 2.39
C HIS A 140 -5.09 0.68 0.95
N GLY A 141 -4.01 -0.07 0.70
CA GLY A 141 -3.47 -0.24 -0.64
C GLY A 141 -4.49 -0.83 -1.62
N THR A 142 -5.27 -1.83 -1.20
CA THR A 142 -6.31 -2.43 -2.03
C THR A 142 -7.42 -1.44 -2.37
N ASP A 143 -7.89 -0.66 -1.40
CA ASP A 143 -8.92 0.36 -1.60
C ASP A 143 -8.46 1.44 -2.58
N HIS A 144 -7.27 2.01 -2.36
CA HIS A 144 -6.75 3.07 -3.23
C HIS A 144 -6.33 2.58 -4.62
N ARG A 145 -5.90 1.32 -4.78
CA ARG A 145 -5.73 0.72 -6.11
C ARG A 145 -7.07 0.57 -6.84
N ALA A 146 -8.14 0.18 -6.15
CA ALA A 146 -9.47 0.12 -6.76
C ALA A 146 -9.93 1.51 -7.24
N GLN A 147 -9.69 2.55 -6.44
CA GLN A 147 -9.98 3.93 -6.83
C GLN A 147 -9.14 4.37 -8.04
N LEU A 148 -7.86 4.02 -8.07
CA LEU A 148 -6.95 4.28 -9.20
C LEU A 148 -7.42 3.59 -10.48
N LEU A 149 -7.81 2.31 -10.41
CA LEU A 149 -8.35 1.56 -11.55
C LEU A 149 -9.67 2.18 -12.05
N ARG A 150 -10.49 2.72 -11.15
CA ARG A 150 -11.69 3.46 -11.52
C ARG A 150 -11.34 4.74 -12.28
N ILE A 151 -10.38 5.55 -11.80
CA ILE A 151 -9.93 6.76 -12.50
C ILE A 151 -9.41 6.41 -13.89
N LEU A 152 -8.56 5.38 -14.01
CA LEU A 152 -8.05 4.91 -15.29
C LEU A 152 -9.16 4.50 -16.25
N ASN A 153 -10.17 3.79 -15.75
CA ASN A 153 -11.32 3.38 -16.56
C ASN A 153 -12.14 4.58 -17.06
N ASP A 154 -12.36 5.58 -16.21
CA ASP A 154 -13.06 6.84 -16.58
C ASP A 154 -12.25 7.66 -17.62
N LEU A 155 -10.93 7.50 -17.65
CA LEU A 155 -10.04 8.05 -18.69
C LEU A 155 -9.97 7.20 -19.98
N GLY A 156 -10.77 6.13 -20.06
CA GLY A 156 -10.85 5.26 -21.24
C GLY A 156 -9.82 4.14 -21.29
N VAL A 157 -9.06 3.92 -20.22
CA VAL A 157 -8.12 2.80 -20.11
C VAL A 157 -8.88 1.55 -19.67
N LYS A 158 -8.82 0.47 -20.46
CA LYS A 158 -9.43 -0.80 -20.08
C LYS A 158 -8.60 -1.46 -18.99
N THR A 159 -9.14 -1.56 -17.78
CA THR A 159 -8.49 -2.15 -16.62
C THR A 159 -8.95 -3.60 -16.38
N ALA A 160 -8.13 -4.37 -15.66
CA ALA A 160 -8.42 -5.70 -15.14
C ALA A 160 -8.69 -5.65 -13.63
N PRO A 161 -9.47 -6.60 -13.07
CA PRO A 161 -9.67 -6.69 -11.63
C PRO A 161 -8.37 -7.03 -10.91
N GLN A 162 -8.29 -6.60 -9.64
CA GLN A 162 -7.15 -6.84 -8.75
C GLN A 162 -7.49 -7.79 -7.58
N ASP A 163 -8.52 -8.63 -7.76
CA ASP A 163 -8.96 -9.51 -6.67
C ASP A 163 -7.83 -10.43 -6.23
N TYR A 164 -7.64 -10.52 -4.91
CA TYR A 164 -6.61 -11.34 -4.29
C TYR A 164 -6.62 -12.80 -4.76
N ILE A 165 -7.82 -13.33 -5.05
CA ILE A 165 -7.94 -14.72 -5.51
C ILE A 165 -7.26 -14.97 -6.86
N PHE A 166 -7.19 -13.98 -7.75
CA PHE A 166 -6.48 -14.12 -9.02
C PHE A 166 -4.96 -14.21 -8.79
N TYR A 167 -4.43 -13.38 -7.87
CA TYR A 167 -3.04 -13.51 -7.47
C TYR A 167 -2.73 -14.91 -6.89
N VAL A 168 -3.64 -15.47 -6.09
CA VAL A 168 -3.49 -16.83 -5.56
C VAL A 168 -3.46 -17.86 -6.68
N TYR A 169 -4.36 -17.77 -7.66
CA TYR A 169 -4.39 -18.71 -8.81
C TYR A 169 -3.13 -18.63 -9.67
N ASP A 170 -2.56 -17.43 -9.84
CA ASP A 170 -1.34 -17.21 -10.63
C ASP A 170 -0.07 -17.71 -9.92
N ASN A 171 -0.13 -18.03 -8.61
CA ASN A 171 1.01 -18.44 -7.77
C ASN A 171 0.81 -19.83 -7.11
N LEU A 172 -0.17 -20.63 -7.56
CA LEU A 172 -0.31 -22.04 -7.21
C LEU A 172 0.60 -22.89 -8.07
#